data_09d852671ef1e9baeae92ecab880a433
#
_entry.id   09d852671ef1e9baeae92ecab880a433
#
_cell.length_a   1.000
_cell.length_b   1.000
_cell.length_c   1.000
_cell.angle_alpha   90.00
_cell.angle_beta   90.00
_cell.angle_gamma   90.00
#
_symmetry.space_group_name_H-M   'P 1'
#
loop_
_entity.id
_entity.type
_entity.pdbx_description
1 polymer ?
#
loop_
_entity_poly.entity_id
_entity_poly.type
_entity_poly.pdbx_seq_one_letter_code
_entity_poly.pdbx_strand_id
1 'polypeptide(L)'
;MGHHSLTFDLLTCILGSKATWEFSRAAGVGAFVHLALLKNLEVELFMYQFLVLYLISPLLLGTLYLSKGLMVQDILIRVTAITSGFTSGVLTSIFIYRVFFHRVRRFPGPFLAKITRFHGLYVSIRHSKYHEKVFNMHEQYGRIVRTGN
;
A
#
# COMPACT_ATOMS: atom_id res chain seq x y z
N MET A 1 25.86 -20.02 -32.33
CA MET A 1 24.88 -18.96 -31.97
C MET A 1 24.07 -19.23 -30.70
N GLY A 2 24.26 -20.33 -29.99
CA GLY A 2 23.41 -20.76 -28.82
C GLY A 2 23.94 -20.38 -27.43
N HIS A 3 25.18 -19.95 -27.25
CA HIS A 3 25.75 -19.68 -25.93
C HIS A 3 25.32 -18.34 -25.30
N HIS A 4 25.00 -17.33 -26.11
CA HIS A 4 24.59 -16.01 -25.60
C HIS A 4 23.17 -15.98 -25.03
N SER A 5 22.26 -16.86 -25.50
CA SER A 5 20.90 -16.91 -25.01
C SER A 5 20.84 -17.56 -23.62
N LEU A 6 21.55 -18.65 -23.40
CA LEU A 6 21.55 -19.37 -22.11
C LEU A 6 22.14 -18.55 -20.96
N THR A 7 23.19 -17.77 -21.20
CA THR A 7 23.76 -16.89 -20.18
C THR A 7 22.85 -15.71 -19.83
N PHE A 8 22.15 -15.18 -20.85
CA PHE A 8 21.16 -14.12 -20.63
C PHE A 8 19.94 -14.62 -19.83
N ASP A 9 19.43 -15.81 -20.16
CA ASP A 9 18.30 -16.44 -19.47
C ASP A 9 18.64 -16.80 -18.01
N LEU A 10 19.85 -17.28 -17.75
CA LEU A 10 20.32 -17.55 -16.39
C LEU A 10 20.49 -16.28 -15.57
N LEU A 11 21.04 -15.21 -16.15
CA LEU A 11 21.17 -13.92 -15.47
C LEU A 11 19.82 -13.30 -15.14
N THR A 12 18.85 -13.34 -16.06
CA THR A 12 17.49 -12.85 -15.82
C THR A 12 16.77 -13.68 -14.75
N CYS A 13 17.00 -14.99 -14.73
CA CYS A 13 16.44 -15.87 -13.70
C CYS A 13 17.04 -15.59 -12.31
N ILE A 14 18.36 -15.41 -12.21
CA ILE A 14 19.05 -15.10 -10.94
C ILE A 14 18.68 -13.70 -10.43
N LEU A 15 18.62 -12.71 -11.32
CA LEU A 15 18.18 -11.35 -10.97
C LEU A 15 16.73 -11.32 -10.55
N GLY A 16 15.86 -12.05 -11.25
CA GLY A 16 14.45 -12.22 -10.89
C GLY A 16 14.29 -12.88 -9.52
N SER A 17 15.04 -13.92 -9.21
CA SER A 17 15.02 -14.60 -7.91
C SER A 17 15.47 -13.69 -6.77
N LYS A 18 16.52 -12.89 -6.95
CA LYS A 18 16.98 -11.93 -5.93
C LYS A 18 15.97 -10.79 -5.72
N ALA A 19 15.41 -10.26 -6.81
CA ALA A 19 14.39 -9.20 -6.74
C ALA A 19 13.10 -9.68 -6.05
N THR A 20 12.64 -10.90 -6.32
CA THR A 20 11.47 -11.48 -5.64
C THR A 20 11.71 -11.71 -4.16
N TRP A 21 12.91 -12.10 -3.77
CA TRP A 21 13.28 -12.23 -2.36
C TRP A 21 13.29 -10.89 -1.63
N GLU A 22 13.92 -9.87 -2.24
CA GLU A 22 13.94 -8.50 -1.69
C GLU A 22 12.52 -7.92 -1.60
N PHE A 23 11.68 -8.14 -2.61
CA PHE A 23 10.27 -7.78 -2.61
C PHE A 23 9.52 -8.40 -1.42
N SER A 24 9.63 -9.72 -1.23
CA SER A 24 8.93 -10.42 -0.16
C SER A 24 9.34 -9.94 1.22
N ARG A 25 10.64 -9.71 1.43
CA ARG A 25 11.16 -9.16 2.70
C ARG A 25 10.65 -7.74 2.95
N ALA A 26 10.69 -6.90 1.93
CA ALA A 26 10.19 -5.53 2.01
C ALA A 26 8.68 -5.51 2.30
N ALA A 27 7.90 -6.40 1.69
CA ALA A 27 6.47 -6.55 1.98
C ALA A 27 6.21 -6.95 3.44
N GLY A 28 6.98 -7.89 3.96
CA GLY A 28 6.91 -8.27 5.38
C GLY A 28 7.23 -7.11 6.33
N VAL A 29 8.28 -6.35 6.02
CA VAL A 29 8.63 -5.13 6.78
C VAL A 29 7.51 -4.09 6.70
N GLY A 30 6.93 -3.85 5.51
CA GLY A 30 5.83 -2.92 5.33
C GLY A 30 4.60 -3.29 6.16
N ALA A 31 4.22 -4.57 6.16
CA ALA A 31 3.12 -5.07 6.99
C ALA A 31 3.42 -4.91 8.49
N PHE A 32 4.63 -5.21 8.92
CA PHE A 32 5.07 -5.02 10.30
C PHE A 32 5.03 -3.54 10.73
N VAL A 33 5.57 -2.64 9.92
CA VAL A 33 5.54 -1.19 10.18
C VAL A 33 4.11 -0.67 10.32
N HIS A 34 3.19 -1.12 9.47
CA HIS A 34 1.78 -0.76 9.61
C HIS A 34 1.20 -1.24 10.95
N LEU A 35 1.39 -2.49 11.31
CA LEU A 35 0.80 -3.07 12.52
C LEU A 35 1.43 -2.53 13.82
N ALA A 36 2.75 -2.30 13.83
CA ALA A 36 3.47 -1.85 15.01
C ALA A 36 3.39 -0.34 15.24
N LEU A 37 3.50 0.45 14.17
CA LEU A 37 3.62 1.90 14.24
C LEU A 37 2.38 2.63 13.71
N LEU A 38 2.04 2.45 12.44
CA LEU A 38 1.02 3.27 11.78
C LEU A 38 -0.38 3.08 12.35
N LYS A 39 -0.70 1.89 12.84
CA LYS A 39 -1.98 1.61 13.48
C LYS A 39 -2.20 2.44 14.77
N ASN A 40 -1.13 2.69 15.54
CA ASN A 40 -1.20 3.32 16.85
C ASN A 40 -0.90 4.83 16.80
N LEU A 41 -0.36 5.32 15.69
CA LEU A 41 -0.05 6.73 15.49
C LEU A 41 -1.23 7.44 14.83
N GLU A 42 -1.47 8.68 15.22
CA GLU A 42 -2.33 9.61 14.49
C GLU A 42 -1.61 10.04 13.21
N VAL A 43 -1.63 9.15 12.21
CA VAL A 43 -0.90 9.32 10.93
C VAL A 43 -1.26 10.65 10.25
N GLU A 44 -2.47 11.18 10.51
CA GLU A 44 -2.92 12.46 9.95
C GLU A 44 -2.01 13.63 10.34
N LEU A 45 -1.46 13.64 11.56
CA LEU A 45 -0.53 14.68 12.04
C LEU A 45 0.86 14.60 11.39
N PHE A 46 1.30 13.41 11.02
CA PHE A 46 2.65 13.14 10.50
C PHE A 46 2.66 12.75 9.02
N MET A 47 1.53 12.84 8.34
CA MET A 47 1.37 12.38 6.95
C MET A 47 2.41 12.99 6.01
N TYR A 48 2.72 14.28 6.17
CA TYR A 48 3.71 14.96 5.34
C TYR A 48 5.13 14.41 5.57
N GLN A 49 5.52 14.17 6.81
CA GLN A 49 6.84 13.61 7.14
C GLN A 49 6.99 12.18 6.61
N PHE A 50 5.96 11.35 6.73
CA PHE A 50 5.96 10.01 6.16
C PHE A 50 6.04 10.03 4.64
N LEU A 51 5.34 10.95 3.97
CA LEU A 51 5.42 11.11 2.52
C LEU A 51 6.83 11.50 2.07
N VAL A 52 7.43 12.51 2.72
CA VAL A 52 8.79 12.95 2.42
C VAL A 52 9.80 11.83 2.65
N LEU A 53 9.71 11.11 3.76
CA LEU A 53 10.59 9.98 4.06
C LEU A 53 10.43 8.87 3.01
N TYR A 54 9.21 8.56 2.61
CA TYR A 54 8.92 7.57 1.57
C TYR A 54 9.53 7.96 0.21
N LEU A 55 9.43 9.24 -0.18
CA LEU A 55 10.00 9.74 -1.44
C LEU A 55 11.53 9.79 -1.44
N ILE A 56 12.15 10.07 -0.30
CA ILE A 56 13.62 10.12 -0.17
C ILE A 56 14.23 8.72 -0.08
N SER A 57 13.51 7.75 0.49
CA SER A 57 14.05 6.41 0.75
C SER A 57 14.61 5.69 -0.49
N PRO A 58 13.97 5.69 -1.68
CA PRO A 58 14.53 5.05 -2.86
C PRO A 58 15.78 5.75 -3.40
N LEU A 59 15.89 7.07 -3.24
CA LEU A 59 17.08 7.83 -3.61
C LEU A 59 18.26 7.44 -2.71
N LEU A 60 18.04 7.36 -1.41
CA LEU A 60 19.06 6.95 -0.44
C LEU A 60 19.51 5.50 -0.69
N LEU A 61 18.60 4.59 -0.96
CA LEU A 61 18.93 3.20 -1.32
C LEU A 61 19.73 3.15 -2.62
N GLY A 62 19.35 3.93 -3.62
CA GLY A 62 20.08 4.03 -4.89
C GLY A 62 21.53 4.49 -4.72
N THR A 63 21.76 5.53 -3.93
CA THR A 63 23.14 6.02 -3.65
C THR A 63 23.97 4.99 -2.85
N LEU A 64 23.37 4.27 -1.92
CA LEU A 64 24.02 3.19 -1.20
C LEU A 64 24.42 2.02 -2.11
N TYR A 65 23.59 1.66 -3.08
CA TYR A 65 23.92 0.63 -4.05
C TYR A 65 24.98 1.09 -5.07
N LEU A 66 24.96 2.36 -5.48
CA LEU A 66 26.00 2.96 -6.30
C LEU A 66 27.38 2.91 -5.62
N SER A 67 27.45 3.23 -4.32
CA SER A 67 28.69 3.16 -3.56
C SER A 67 29.26 1.75 -3.44
N LYS A 68 28.44 0.72 -3.63
CA LYS A 68 28.86 -0.70 -3.69
C LYS A 68 29.30 -1.15 -5.09
N GLY A 69 29.32 -0.26 -6.08
CA GLY A 69 29.76 -0.55 -7.43
C GLY A 69 28.78 -1.40 -8.27
N LEU A 70 27.50 -1.43 -7.89
CA LEU A 70 26.48 -2.13 -8.68
C LEU A 70 26.16 -1.38 -9.97
N MET A 71 25.80 -2.11 -11.02
CA MET A 71 25.32 -1.51 -12.27
C MET A 71 24.00 -0.77 -12.05
N VAL A 72 23.80 0.34 -12.74
CA VAL A 72 22.60 1.17 -12.63
C VAL A 72 21.31 0.37 -12.89
N GLN A 73 21.35 -0.55 -13.85
CA GLN A 73 20.21 -1.42 -14.16
C GLN A 73 19.83 -2.32 -12.97
N ASP A 74 20.80 -2.93 -12.31
CA ASP A 74 20.57 -3.77 -11.13
C ASP A 74 20.03 -2.95 -9.96
N ILE A 75 20.54 -1.73 -9.81
CA ILE A 75 20.06 -0.79 -8.78
C ILE A 75 18.58 -0.45 -9.00
N LEU A 76 18.20 -0.11 -10.23
CA LEU A 76 16.80 0.21 -10.56
C LEU A 76 15.87 -0.97 -10.26
N ILE A 77 16.23 -2.19 -10.66
CA ILE A 77 15.44 -3.39 -10.39
C ILE A 77 15.27 -3.62 -8.89
N ARG A 78 16.36 -3.54 -8.12
CA ARG A 78 16.31 -3.77 -6.66
C ARG A 78 15.53 -2.68 -5.92
N VAL A 79 15.81 -1.42 -6.21
CA VAL A 79 15.11 -0.29 -5.57
C VAL A 79 13.61 -0.34 -5.87
N THR A 80 13.24 -0.63 -7.13
CA THR A 80 11.84 -0.79 -7.52
C THR A 80 11.20 -1.99 -6.81
N ALA A 81 11.88 -3.13 -6.71
CA ALA A 81 11.39 -4.30 -6.01
C ALA A 81 11.18 -4.04 -4.51
N ILE A 82 12.12 -3.37 -3.86
CA ILE A 82 12.02 -3.02 -2.42
C ILE A 82 10.88 -2.03 -2.19
N THR A 83 10.80 -0.97 -2.99
CA THR A 83 9.79 0.09 -2.82
C THR A 83 8.38 -0.44 -3.09
N SER A 84 8.20 -1.20 -4.17
CA SER A 84 6.91 -1.81 -4.50
C SER A 84 6.52 -2.90 -3.50
N GLY A 85 7.47 -3.70 -3.03
CA GLY A 85 7.25 -4.69 -1.98
C GLY A 85 6.79 -4.04 -0.68
N PHE A 86 7.49 -3.03 -0.20
CA PHE A 86 7.10 -2.29 1.00
C PHE A 86 5.69 -1.69 0.88
N THR A 87 5.40 -1.02 -0.23
CA THR A 87 4.09 -0.41 -0.50
C THR A 87 2.98 -1.46 -0.51
N SER A 88 3.19 -2.58 -1.21
CA SER A 88 2.20 -3.66 -1.27
C SER A 88 1.96 -4.28 0.10
N GLY A 89 3.00 -4.46 0.91
CA GLY A 89 2.90 -4.97 2.28
C GLY A 89 2.08 -4.05 3.19
N VAL A 90 2.35 -2.74 3.15
CA VAL A 90 1.57 -1.74 3.89
C VAL A 90 0.10 -1.76 3.45
N LEU A 91 -0.17 -1.67 2.14
CA LEU A 91 -1.54 -1.64 1.61
C LEU A 91 -2.32 -2.92 1.93
N THR A 92 -1.70 -4.09 1.77
CA THR A 92 -2.31 -5.37 2.12
C THR A 92 -2.63 -5.45 3.61
N SER A 93 -1.71 -5.03 4.45
CA SER A 93 -1.91 -5.00 5.91
C SER A 93 -3.03 -4.04 6.32
N ILE A 94 -3.10 -2.83 5.73
CA ILE A 94 -4.20 -1.88 5.94
C ILE A 94 -5.53 -2.52 5.51
N PHE A 95 -5.57 -3.14 4.34
CA PHE A 95 -6.77 -3.79 3.83
C PHE A 95 -7.27 -4.88 4.78
N ILE A 96 -6.39 -5.82 5.16
CA ILE A 96 -6.72 -6.90 6.09
C ILE A 96 -7.21 -6.33 7.42
N TYR A 97 -6.49 -5.35 7.97
CA TYR A 97 -6.88 -4.73 9.24
C TYR A 97 -8.26 -4.09 9.16
N ARG A 98 -8.56 -3.34 8.09
CA ARG A 98 -9.86 -2.66 7.92
C ARG A 98 -11.01 -3.64 7.72
N VAL A 99 -10.79 -4.74 7.00
CA VAL A 99 -11.83 -5.73 6.74
C VAL A 99 -12.11 -6.59 7.97
N PHE A 100 -11.07 -7.03 8.68
CA PHE A 100 -11.21 -8.03 9.73
C PHE A 100 -11.15 -7.48 11.16
N PHE A 101 -10.34 -6.47 11.43
CA PHE A 101 -10.03 -6.02 12.79
C PHE A 101 -10.57 -4.64 13.15
N HIS A 102 -11.09 -3.89 12.18
CA HIS A 102 -11.54 -2.53 12.45
C HIS A 102 -12.81 -2.52 13.34
N ARG A 103 -12.80 -1.68 14.37
CA ARG A 103 -13.86 -1.54 15.38
C ARG A 103 -15.27 -1.27 14.79
N VAL A 104 -15.32 -0.58 13.65
CA VAL A 104 -16.57 -0.17 12.97
C VAL A 104 -17.11 -1.27 12.03
N ARG A 105 -16.48 -2.46 11.97
CA ARG A 105 -16.95 -3.59 11.17
C ARG A 105 -18.39 -4.03 11.50
N ARG A 106 -18.79 -3.86 12.75
CA ARG A 106 -20.12 -4.29 13.25
C ARG A 106 -21.28 -3.43 12.73
N PHE A 107 -21.01 -2.22 12.25
CA PHE A 107 -22.08 -1.33 11.79
C PHE A 107 -22.48 -1.66 10.36
N PRO A 108 -23.81 -1.72 10.05
CA PRO A 108 -24.32 -1.96 8.71
C PRO A 108 -23.98 -0.78 7.80
N GLY A 109 -23.78 -1.08 6.50
CA GLY A 109 -23.47 -0.08 5.50
C GLY A 109 -22.87 -0.70 4.23
N PRO A 110 -22.72 0.06 3.14
CA PRO A 110 -22.19 -0.45 1.88
C PRO A 110 -20.75 -0.95 2.04
N PHE A 111 -20.42 -2.05 1.33
CA PHE A 111 -19.13 -2.73 1.44
C PHE A 111 -17.94 -1.80 1.15
N LEU A 112 -18.07 -0.91 0.17
CA LEU A 112 -17.03 0.07 -0.17
C LEU A 112 -16.76 1.06 0.98
N ALA A 113 -17.76 1.41 1.78
CA ALA A 113 -17.56 2.25 2.97
C ALA A 113 -16.79 1.54 4.08
N LYS A 114 -16.68 0.20 4.03
CA LYS A 114 -15.87 -0.59 4.99
C LYS A 114 -14.38 -0.53 4.65
N ILE A 115 -14.05 -0.41 3.37
CA ILE A 115 -12.67 -0.50 2.88
C ILE A 115 -12.03 0.88 2.82
N THR A 116 -12.76 1.89 2.36
CA THR A 116 -12.16 3.19 2.06
C THR A 116 -13.00 4.38 2.52
N ARG A 117 -12.29 5.41 3.01
CA ARG A 117 -12.85 6.72 3.34
C ARG A 117 -13.35 7.47 2.09
N PHE A 118 -12.78 7.14 0.92
CA PHE A 118 -13.14 7.79 -0.34
C PHE A 118 -14.56 7.49 -0.80
N HIS A 119 -15.23 6.47 -0.27
CA HIS A 119 -16.62 6.19 -0.61
C HIS A 119 -17.55 7.37 -0.27
N GLY A 120 -17.42 7.94 0.93
CA GLY A 120 -18.18 9.12 1.33
C GLY A 120 -17.86 10.33 0.46
N LEU A 121 -16.58 10.55 0.15
CA LEU A 121 -16.14 11.62 -0.73
C LEU A 121 -16.69 11.44 -2.17
N TYR A 122 -16.61 10.23 -2.72
CA TYR A 122 -17.16 9.90 -4.04
C TYR A 122 -18.67 10.16 -4.12
N VAL A 123 -19.41 9.75 -3.10
CA VAL A 123 -20.86 9.98 -3.01
C VAL A 123 -21.16 11.47 -2.91
N SER A 124 -20.36 12.25 -2.16
CA SER A 124 -20.53 13.70 -2.02
C SER A 124 -20.26 14.44 -3.34
N ILE A 125 -19.22 14.06 -4.09
CA ILE A 125 -18.86 14.72 -5.35
C ILE A 125 -19.85 14.38 -6.46
N ARG A 126 -20.23 13.10 -6.57
CA ARG A 126 -21.06 12.64 -7.69
C ARG A 126 -22.54 12.98 -7.53
N HIS A 127 -23.01 13.15 -6.31
CA HIS A 127 -24.39 13.45 -6.01
C HIS A 127 -24.48 14.74 -5.19
N SER A 128 -24.92 15.83 -5.84
CA SER A 128 -25.21 17.12 -5.17
C SER A 128 -26.21 16.98 -4.01
N LYS A 129 -26.92 15.86 -3.92
CA LYS A 129 -27.93 15.52 -2.90
C LYS A 129 -27.43 14.43 -1.96
N TYR A 130 -26.28 14.65 -1.34
CA TYR A 130 -25.68 13.72 -0.37
C TYR A 130 -26.65 13.34 0.76
N HIS A 131 -27.44 14.32 1.23
CA HIS A 131 -28.43 14.13 2.30
C HIS A 131 -29.51 13.12 1.94
N GLU A 132 -30.03 13.13 0.69
CA GLU A 132 -31.04 12.16 0.23
C GLU A 132 -30.45 10.73 0.22
N LYS A 133 -29.19 10.58 -0.17
CA LYS A 133 -28.53 9.27 -0.19
C LYS A 133 -28.27 8.73 1.22
N VAL A 134 -27.90 9.62 2.14
CA VAL A 134 -27.77 9.25 3.56
C VAL A 134 -29.11 8.88 4.15
N PHE A 135 -30.18 9.60 3.81
CA PHE A 135 -31.54 9.29 4.23
C PHE A 135 -31.99 7.89 3.76
N ASN A 136 -31.80 7.59 2.46
CA ASN A 136 -32.12 6.27 1.91
C ASN A 136 -31.28 5.15 2.53
N MET A 137 -30.02 5.44 2.91
CA MET A 137 -29.20 4.47 3.66
C MET A 137 -29.74 4.24 5.07
N HIS A 138 -30.26 5.28 5.74
CA HIS A 138 -30.92 5.12 7.05
C HIS A 138 -32.21 4.30 6.96
N GLU A 139 -32.99 4.46 5.91
CA GLU A 139 -34.17 3.63 5.67
C GLU A 139 -33.80 2.16 5.42
N GLN A 140 -32.71 1.91 4.68
CA GLN A 140 -32.28 0.56 4.29
C GLN A 140 -31.53 -0.17 5.43
N TYR A 141 -30.69 0.53 6.19
CA TYR A 141 -29.76 -0.07 7.15
C TYR A 141 -30.06 0.28 8.62
N GLY A 142 -31.07 1.16 8.88
CA GLY A 142 -31.51 1.52 10.23
C GLY A 142 -30.86 2.80 10.79
N ARG A 143 -31.04 3.05 12.09
CA ARG A 143 -30.68 4.33 12.75
C ARG A 143 -29.19 4.67 12.72
N ILE A 144 -28.33 3.67 12.62
CA ILE A 144 -26.86 3.87 12.59
C ILE A 144 -26.33 3.27 11.30
N VAL A 145 -25.84 4.14 10.42
CA VAL A 145 -25.29 3.76 9.10
C VAL A 145 -23.87 4.25 8.99
N ARG A 146 -23.02 3.40 8.45
CA ARG A 146 -21.63 3.74 8.13
C ARG A 146 -21.53 4.38 6.75
N THR A 147 -21.16 5.66 6.69
CA THR A 147 -21.00 6.41 5.45
C THR A 147 -19.56 6.47 4.92
N GLY A 148 -18.59 6.09 5.73
CA GLY A 148 -17.15 6.05 5.42
C GLY A 148 -16.31 5.84 6.67
N ASN A 149 -15.03 5.59 6.47
CA ASN A 149 -14.04 5.42 7.55
C ASN A 149 -13.29 6.70 7.77
#